data_f07df04d07cda7d5565e30e75f26b6a6
#
_entry.id   f07df04d07cda7d5565e30e75f26b6a6
#
_cell.length_a   1.000
_cell.length_b   1.000
_cell.length_c   1.000
_cell.angle_alpha   90.00
_cell.angle_beta   90.00
_cell.angle_gamma   90.00
#
_symmetry.space_group_name_H-M   'P 1'
#
loop_
_entity.id
_entity.type
_entity.pdbx_description
1 polymer ?
#
loop_
_entity_poly.entity_id
_entity_poly.type
_entity_poly.pdbx_seq_one_letter_code
_entity_poly.pdbx_strand_id
1 'polypeptide(L)'
;TPVKRVLPRWEAWLERWPHPADLAQSSLAEAIRAWENLGYPRRAKRLHESATIITQTFNGQVPDSFAELRTLPGVGEYTANAILAFALVLILHFP
;
A
#
# COMPACT_ATOMS: atom_id res chain seq x y z
N THR A 1 9.33 11.03 -7.35
CA THR A 1 8.59 10.81 -8.61
C THR A 1 7.46 11.84 -8.71
N PRO A 2 7.34 12.55 -9.84
CA PRO A 2 6.29 13.57 -9.99
C PRO A 2 4.89 12.99 -9.85
N VAL A 3 4.00 13.73 -9.21
CA VAL A 3 2.60 13.33 -8.98
C VAL A 3 1.90 13.02 -10.31
N LYS A 4 2.13 13.82 -11.35
CA LYS A 4 1.54 13.59 -12.68
C LYS A 4 1.88 12.20 -13.25
N ARG A 5 3.04 11.67 -12.89
CA ARG A 5 3.50 10.36 -13.37
C ARG A 5 2.91 9.24 -12.52
N VAL A 6 2.75 9.47 -11.23
CA VAL A 6 2.29 8.46 -10.27
C VAL A 6 0.77 8.26 -10.33
N LEU A 7 -0.02 9.35 -10.46
CA LEU A 7 -1.48 9.26 -10.39
C LEU A 7 -2.11 8.26 -11.37
N PRO A 8 -1.78 8.26 -12.67
CA PRO A 8 -2.38 7.30 -13.58
C PRO A 8 -2.05 5.85 -13.23
N ARG A 9 -0.85 5.60 -12.74
CA ARG A 9 -0.43 4.26 -12.32
C ARG A 9 -1.17 3.83 -11.05
N TRP A 10 -1.36 4.76 -10.13
CA TRP A 10 -2.10 4.52 -8.91
C TRP A 10 -3.56 4.19 -9.19
N GLU A 11 -4.20 4.94 -10.07
CA GLU A 11 -5.57 4.69 -10.48
C GLU A 11 -5.73 3.32 -11.15
N ALA A 12 -4.82 2.98 -12.08
CA ALA A 12 -4.82 1.68 -12.73
C ALA A 12 -4.59 0.55 -11.72
N TRP A 13 -3.71 0.77 -10.75
CA TRP A 13 -3.44 -0.18 -9.69
C TRP A 13 -4.67 -0.45 -8.84
N LEU A 14 -5.40 0.61 -8.43
CA LEU A 14 -6.61 0.48 -7.62
C LEU A 14 -7.77 -0.17 -8.38
N GLU A 15 -7.86 0.02 -9.68
CA GLU A 15 -8.84 -0.69 -10.51
C GLU A 15 -8.59 -2.19 -10.51
N ARG A 16 -7.33 -2.58 -10.60
CA ARG A 16 -6.95 -3.98 -10.64
C ARG A 16 -6.99 -4.65 -9.26
N TRP A 17 -6.55 -3.92 -8.25
CA TRP A 17 -6.46 -4.44 -6.88
C TRP A 17 -7.08 -3.43 -5.90
N PRO A 18 -8.42 -3.41 -5.78
CA PRO A 18 -9.10 -2.46 -4.90
C PRO A 18 -8.89 -2.74 -3.40
N HIS A 19 -8.55 -3.96 -3.05
CA HIS A 19 -8.33 -4.36 -1.65
C HIS A 19 -6.99 -5.06 -1.48
N PRO A 20 -6.38 -5.01 -0.28
CA PRO A 20 -5.10 -5.70 -0.03
C PRO A 20 -5.15 -7.18 -0.38
N ALA A 21 -6.28 -7.87 -0.10
CA ALA A 21 -6.41 -9.29 -0.41
C ALA A 21 -6.29 -9.56 -1.91
N ASP A 22 -6.79 -8.68 -2.76
CA ASP A 22 -6.71 -8.84 -4.20
C ASP A 22 -5.26 -8.81 -4.67
N LEU A 23 -4.48 -7.86 -4.15
CA LEU A 23 -3.06 -7.76 -4.47
C LEU A 23 -2.29 -8.97 -3.92
N ALA A 24 -2.61 -9.40 -2.70
CA ALA A 24 -1.95 -10.54 -2.07
C ALA A 24 -2.16 -11.84 -2.86
N GLN A 25 -3.30 -11.99 -3.53
CA GLN A 25 -3.61 -13.17 -4.34
C GLN A 25 -2.92 -13.15 -5.69
N SER A 26 -2.47 -11.99 -6.17
CA SER A 26 -1.75 -11.90 -7.43
C SER A 26 -0.29 -12.31 -7.24
N SER A 27 0.39 -12.64 -8.35
CA SER A 27 1.81 -12.97 -8.27
C SER A 27 2.65 -11.70 -8.09
N LEU A 28 3.83 -11.85 -7.46
CA LEU A 28 4.77 -10.75 -7.35
C LEU A 28 5.18 -10.23 -8.73
N ALA A 29 5.31 -11.12 -9.71
CA ALA A 29 5.67 -10.72 -11.08
C ALA A 29 4.61 -9.79 -11.68
N GLU A 30 3.32 -10.06 -11.45
CA GLU A 30 2.25 -9.20 -11.93
C GLU A 30 2.30 -7.82 -11.26
N ALA A 31 2.58 -7.78 -9.96
CA ALA A 31 2.71 -6.52 -9.22
C ALA A 31 3.87 -5.69 -9.77
N ILE A 32 5.02 -6.31 -10.02
CA ILE A 32 6.18 -5.62 -10.57
C ILE A 32 5.89 -5.10 -11.98
N ARG A 33 5.23 -5.90 -12.83
CA ARG A 33 4.85 -5.46 -14.17
C ARG A 33 3.90 -4.27 -14.14
N ALA A 34 2.91 -4.29 -13.24
CA ALA A 34 1.96 -3.19 -13.10
C ALA A 34 2.63 -1.92 -12.56
N TRP A 35 3.73 -2.06 -11.81
CA TRP A 35 4.52 -0.92 -11.33
C TRP A 35 5.25 -0.23 -12.48
N GLU A 36 5.66 -0.99 -13.47
CA GLU A 36 6.32 -0.54 -14.70
C GLU A 36 7.48 0.42 -14.46
N ASN A 37 7.43 1.62 -15.09
CA ASN A 37 8.53 2.58 -15.12
C ASN A 37 8.52 3.58 -13.96
N LEU A 38 7.79 3.31 -12.88
CA LEU A 38 7.81 4.19 -11.72
C LEU A 38 9.13 4.13 -10.96
N GLY A 39 9.99 3.17 -11.32
CA GLY A 39 11.31 3.03 -10.72
C GLY A 39 11.26 2.28 -9.39
N TYR A 40 12.43 1.83 -8.95
CA TYR A 40 12.56 1.11 -7.69
C TYR A 40 11.59 -0.06 -7.57
N PRO A 41 11.77 -1.16 -8.35
CA PRO A 41 10.86 -2.31 -8.32
C PRO A 41 10.71 -2.92 -6.92
N ARG A 42 11.66 -2.64 -6.02
CA ARG A 42 11.59 -3.01 -4.62
C ARG A 42 10.33 -2.47 -3.93
N ARG A 43 9.82 -1.32 -4.38
CA ARG A 43 8.58 -0.74 -3.84
C ARG A 43 7.38 -1.63 -4.13
N ALA A 44 7.29 -2.16 -5.37
CA ALA A 44 6.23 -3.08 -5.74
C ALA A 44 6.30 -4.36 -4.93
N LYS A 45 7.51 -4.89 -4.71
CA LYS A 45 7.73 -6.06 -3.88
C LYS A 45 7.26 -5.83 -2.44
N ARG A 46 7.64 -4.69 -1.86
CA ARG A 46 7.25 -4.35 -0.49
C ARG A 46 5.76 -4.16 -0.36
N LEU A 47 5.12 -3.56 -1.35
CA LEU A 47 3.68 -3.37 -1.35
C LEU A 47 2.95 -4.71 -1.42
N HIS A 48 3.41 -5.62 -2.25
CA HIS A 48 2.86 -6.97 -2.35
C HIS A 48 3.03 -7.74 -1.04
N GLU A 49 4.22 -7.68 -0.44
CA GLU A 49 4.49 -8.32 0.86
C GLU A 49 3.60 -7.74 1.96
N SER A 50 3.44 -6.41 1.98
CA SER A 50 2.56 -5.73 2.95
C SER A 50 1.12 -6.17 2.77
N ALA A 51 0.64 -6.28 1.54
CA ALA A 51 -0.72 -6.74 1.26
C ALA A 51 -0.93 -8.17 1.77
N THR A 52 0.06 -9.03 1.63
CA THR A 52 0.00 -10.40 2.15
C THR A 52 -0.10 -10.41 3.67
N ILE A 53 0.72 -9.61 4.35
CA ILE A 53 0.70 -9.51 5.81
C ILE A 53 -0.63 -8.94 6.29
N ILE A 54 -1.12 -7.89 5.66
CA ILE A 54 -2.41 -7.29 6.00
C ILE A 54 -3.53 -8.32 5.89
N THR A 55 -3.52 -9.09 4.82
CA THR A 55 -4.54 -10.11 4.59
C THR A 55 -4.47 -11.23 5.63
N GLN A 56 -3.27 -11.72 5.93
CA GLN A 56 -3.08 -12.88 6.82
C GLN A 56 -3.13 -12.51 8.30
N THR A 57 -2.59 -11.36 8.68
CA THR A 57 -2.42 -10.98 10.09
C THR A 57 -3.48 -10.01 10.58
N PHE A 58 -3.96 -9.12 9.70
CA PHE A 58 -4.87 -8.05 10.07
C PHE A 58 -6.24 -8.16 9.40
N ASN A 59 -6.63 -9.37 8.99
CA ASN A 59 -7.95 -9.66 8.37
C ASN A 59 -8.28 -8.77 7.16
N GLY A 60 -7.26 -8.39 6.39
CA GLY A 60 -7.46 -7.55 5.22
C GLY A 60 -7.65 -6.07 5.52
N GLN A 61 -7.54 -5.66 6.78
CA GLN A 61 -7.68 -4.27 7.20
C GLN A 61 -6.31 -3.65 7.45
N VAL A 62 -6.06 -2.47 6.87
CA VAL A 62 -4.82 -1.76 7.15
C VAL A 62 -4.78 -1.42 8.64
N PRO A 63 -3.68 -1.79 9.35
CA PRO A 63 -3.62 -1.51 10.78
C PRO A 63 -3.62 -0.01 11.08
N ASP A 64 -4.15 0.36 12.25
CA ASP A 64 -4.29 1.74 12.67
C ASP A 64 -3.41 2.11 13.87
N SER A 65 -2.46 1.27 14.24
CA SER A 65 -1.49 1.58 15.29
C SER A 65 -0.09 1.72 14.71
N PHE A 66 0.69 2.60 15.33
CA PHE A 66 2.07 2.84 14.92
C PHE A 66 2.91 1.55 14.95
N ALA A 67 2.79 0.80 16.03
CA ALA A 67 3.56 -0.44 16.21
C ALA A 67 3.22 -1.46 15.12
N GLU A 68 1.93 -1.64 14.83
CA GLU A 68 1.50 -2.59 13.82
C GLU A 68 1.90 -2.16 12.41
N LEU A 69 1.79 -0.87 12.11
CA LEU A 69 2.22 -0.34 10.80
C LEU A 69 3.73 -0.55 10.59
N ARG A 70 4.53 -0.43 11.66
CA ARG A 70 5.97 -0.64 11.58
C ARG A 70 6.35 -2.09 11.29
N THR A 71 5.43 -3.04 11.46
CA THR A 71 5.69 -4.45 11.09
C THR A 71 5.63 -4.69 9.59
N LEU A 72 5.05 -3.77 8.83
CA LEU A 72 4.92 -3.93 7.38
C LEU A 72 6.24 -3.61 6.67
N PRO A 73 6.62 -4.42 5.65
CA PRO A 73 7.86 -4.19 4.92
C PRO A 73 7.93 -2.80 4.29
N GLY A 74 9.02 -2.09 4.52
CA GLY A 74 9.23 -0.76 3.97
C GLY A 74 8.54 0.38 4.71
N VAL A 75 7.81 0.09 5.79
CA VAL A 75 7.14 1.12 6.59
C VAL A 75 8.03 1.47 7.78
N GLY A 76 8.68 2.63 7.70
CA GLY A 76 9.46 3.18 8.79
C GLY A 76 8.63 4.15 9.63
N GLU A 77 9.30 4.84 10.55
CA GLU A 77 8.65 5.78 11.47
C GLU A 77 7.89 6.89 10.74
N TYR A 78 8.52 7.50 9.75
CA TYR A 78 7.90 8.59 9.00
C TYR A 78 6.64 8.11 8.27
N THR A 79 6.74 6.98 7.58
CA THR A 79 5.62 6.43 6.80
C THR A 79 4.47 6.01 7.70
N ALA A 80 4.76 5.38 8.84
CA ALA A 80 3.73 4.97 9.80
C ALA A 80 2.97 6.19 10.33
N ASN A 81 3.69 7.25 10.70
CA ASN A 81 3.06 8.47 11.18
C ASN A 81 2.25 9.18 10.10
N ALA A 82 2.73 9.16 8.85
CA ALA A 82 2.02 9.75 7.72
C ALA A 82 0.69 9.02 7.46
N ILE A 83 0.69 7.69 7.52
CA ILE A 83 -0.52 6.88 7.36
C ILE A 83 -1.54 7.21 8.45
N LEU A 84 -1.10 7.28 9.71
CA LEU A 84 -1.99 7.58 10.83
C LEU A 84 -2.58 8.99 10.72
N ALA A 85 -1.77 9.97 10.36
CA ALA A 85 -2.23 11.35 10.17
C ALA A 85 -3.25 11.44 9.04
N PHE A 86 -3.01 10.75 7.93
CA PHE A 86 -3.93 10.72 6.79
C PHE A 86 -5.26 10.08 7.15
N ALA A 87 -5.21 8.97 7.89
CA ALA A 87 -6.42 8.29 8.35
C ALA A 87 -7.24 9.18 9.28
N LEU A 88 -6.58 9.92 10.18
CA LEU A 88 -7.26 10.86 11.07
C LEU A 88 -7.95 11.98 10.30
N VAL A 89 -7.28 12.52 9.28
CA VAL A 89 -7.87 13.55 8.41
C VAL A 89 -9.12 13.03 7.73
N LEU A 90 -9.10 11.81 7.21
CA LEU A 90 -10.26 11.20 6.57
C LEU A 90 -11.43 11.04 7.56
N ILE A 91 -11.16 10.62 8.80
CA ILE A 91 -12.19 10.46 9.82
C ILE A 91 -12.84 11.80 10.13
N LEU A 92 -12.06 12.90 10.18
CA LEU A 92 -12.59 14.23 10.50
C LEU A 92 -13.39 14.87 9.36
N HIS A 93 -13.04 14.56 8.10
CA HIS A 93 -13.67 15.19 6.94
C HIS A 93 -14.72 14.33 6.25
N PHE A 94 -14.76 13.05 6.51
CA PHE A 94 -15.70 12.10 5.89
C PHE A 94 -16.36 11.26 6.97
N PRO A 95 -17.41 11.79 7.61
CA PRO A 95 -18.13 11.09 8.68
C PRO A 95 -18.80 9.80 8.22
#